data_e4186235e1c71459fa16485efae1efd9
#
_entry.id   e4186235e1c71459fa16485efae1efd9
#
_cell.length_a   1.000
_cell.length_b   1.000
_cell.length_c   1.000
_cell.angle_alpha   90.00
_cell.angle_beta   90.00
_cell.angle_gamma   90.00
#
_symmetry.space_group_name_H-M   'P 1'
#
loop_
_entity.id
_entity.type
_entity.pdbx_description
1 polymer ?
#
loop_
_entity_poly.entity_id
_entity_poly.type
_entity_poly.pdbx_seq_one_letter_code
_entity_poly.pdbx_strand_id
1 'polypeptide(L)'
;MGTYALPDMPYDYAALEPAITGEILELHHAKHHAAYVKGANDTLEQIAEARDKDAITPTGLVGLEKTFAFNLSGHVLHSIFWQNLSPDGGDRPDGALADAIDEHLGGFEAFKKQLTVATASVQGSGWGVLAWEPLGKRLIVEQVYDHHGNVGQGTTPLLVFDAWEHAYYLQYKNVRPDYVTKLWDLVNWNDVVARFEAAKAASGA
;
A
#
# COMPACT_ATOMS: atom_id res chain seq x y z
N MET A 1 -25.40 4.59 2.71
CA MET A 1 -24.05 5.18 2.47
C MET A 1 -23.05 4.11 2.85
N GLY A 2 -22.10 3.77 2.00
CA GLY A 2 -21.13 2.71 2.30
C GLY A 2 -20.24 3.07 3.49
N THR A 3 -19.63 2.06 4.13
CA THR A 3 -18.69 2.23 5.24
C THR A 3 -17.38 2.88 4.76
N TYR A 4 -16.94 2.50 3.55
CA TYR A 4 -15.73 3.01 2.92
C TYR A 4 -16.06 3.99 1.80
N ALA A 5 -15.22 4.99 1.61
CA ALA A 5 -15.32 5.99 0.55
C ALA A 5 -13.98 6.10 -0.20
N LEU A 6 -14.05 6.32 -1.51
CA LEU A 6 -12.86 6.62 -2.30
C LEU A 6 -12.33 8.00 -1.83
N PRO A 7 -11.07 8.09 -1.34
CA PRO A 7 -10.49 9.38 -1.00
C PRO A 7 -10.21 10.19 -2.26
N ASP A 8 -10.26 11.52 -2.13
CA ASP A 8 -9.79 12.40 -3.18
C ASP A 8 -8.26 12.26 -3.38
N MET A 9 -7.80 12.48 -4.60
CA MET A 9 -6.37 12.56 -4.88
C MET A 9 -5.77 13.82 -4.25
N PRO A 10 -4.59 13.74 -3.62
CA PRO A 10 -3.93 14.90 -3.03
C PRO A 10 -3.26 15.82 -4.06
N TYR A 11 -3.23 15.43 -5.33
CA TYR A 11 -2.63 16.15 -6.47
C TYR A 11 -3.36 15.79 -7.78
N ASP A 12 -3.14 16.59 -8.83
CA ASP A 12 -3.66 16.30 -10.16
C ASP A 12 -3.06 15.00 -10.72
N TYR A 13 -3.82 14.28 -11.55
CA TYR A 13 -3.34 13.02 -12.14
C TYR A 13 -2.04 13.18 -12.92
N ALA A 14 -1.80 14.31 -13.58
CA ALA A 14 -0.57 14.57 -14.31
C ALA A 14 0.61 15.05 -13.43
N ALA A 15 0.40 15.26 -12.12
CA ALA A 15 1.41 15.89 -11.26
C ALA A 15 2.67 15.04 -11.05
N LEU A 16 2.60 13.72 -11.24
CA LEU A 16 3.74 12.81 -11.07
C LEU A 16 4.48 12.52 -12.39
N GLU A 17 4.14 13.19 -13.48
CA GLU A 17 4.86 13.07 -14.75
C GLU A 17 6.29 13.65 -14.62
N PRO A 18 7.28 13.08 -15.31
CA PRO A 18 7.19 11.94 -16.24
C PRO A 18 7.32 10.55 -15.59
N ALA A 19 7.38 10.46 -14.25
CA ALA A 19 7.60 9.20 -13.57
C ALA A 19 6.38 8.27 -13.65
N ILE A 20 5.16 8.81 -13.52
CA ILE A 20 3.91 8.08 -13.74
C ILE A 20 3.00 8.98 -14.58
N THR A 21 2.48 8.47 -15.70
CA THR A 21 1.58 9.26 -16.57
C THR A 21 0.23 9.51 -15.92
N GLY A 22 -0.39 10.64 -16.27
CA GLY A 22 -1.73 10.98 -15.79
C GLY A 22 -2.78 9.94 -16.17
N GLU A 23 -2.66 9.31 -17.33
CA GLU A 23 -3.53 8.20 -17.76
C GLU A 23 -3.48 7.03 -16.78
N ILE A 24 -2.27 6.63 -16.36
CA ILE A 24 -2.11 5.54 -15.37
C ILE A 24 -2.77 5.95 -14.05
N LEU A 25 -2.48 7.15 -13.53
CA LEU A 25 -3.03 7.58 -12.24
C LEU A 25 -4.56 7.70 -12.26
N GLU A 26 -5.15 8.19 -13.35
CA GLU A 26 -6.61 8.27 -13.49
C GLU A 26 -7.24 6.87 -13.49
N LEU A 27 -6.73 5.94 -14.28
CA LEU A 27 -7.21 4.56 -14.30
C LEU A 27 -7.01 3.87 -12.94
N HIS A 28 -5.86 4.07 -12.34
CA HIS A 28 -5.48 3.45 -11.08
C HIS A 28 -6.38 3.93 -9.92
N HIS A 29 -6.65 5.23 -9.82
CA HIS A 29 -7.53 5.79 -8.81
C HIS A 29 -9.01 5.60 -9.14
N ALA A 30 -9.48 6.12 -10.29
CA ALA A 30 -10.90 6.20 -10.61
C ALA A 30 -11.52 4.85 -11.03
N LYS A 31 -10.72 3.82 -11.35
CA LYS A 31 -11.20 2.50 -11.72
C LYS A 31 -10.77 1.43 -10.72
N HIS A 32 -9.46 1.21 -10.54
CA HIS A 32 -8.96 0.13 -9.68
C HIS A 32 -9.27 0.41 -8.20
N HIS A 33 -8.85 1.56 -7.64
CA HIS A 33 -9.14 1.89 -6.25
C HIS A 33 -10.64 2.00 -5.97
N ALA A 34 -11.40 2.65 -6.86
CA ALA A 34 -12.86 2.73 -6.74
C ALA A 34 -13.52 1.34 -6.71
N ALA A 35 -13.00 0.37 -7.49
CA ALA A 35 -13.51 -1.00 -7.47
C ALA A 35 -13.24 -1.70 -6.14
N TYR A 36 -12.08 -1.50 -5.52
CA TYR A 36 -11.78 -2.04 -4.18
C TYR A 36 -12.68 -1.45 -3.10
N VAL A 37 -12.93 -0.14 -3.14
CA VAL A 37 -13.89 0.51 -2.23
C VAL A 37 -15.29 -0.08 -2.37
N LYS A 38 -15.75 -0.20 -3.62
CA LYS A 38 -17.07 -0.82 -3.89
C LYS A 38 -17.11 -2.28 -3.42
N GLY A 39 -16.10 -3.07 -3.75
CA GLY A 39 -16.02 -4.48 -3.38
C GLY A 39 -16.01 -4.69 -1.85
N ALA A 40 -15.31 -3.85 -1.09
CA ALA A 40 -15.31 -3.89 0.37
C ALA A 40 -16.72 -3.59 0.94
N ASN A 41 -17.39 -2.55 0.45
CA ASN A 41 -18.75 -2.22 0.88
C ASN A 41 -19.75 -3.32 0.53
N ASP A 42 -19.77 -3.76 -0.73
CA ASP A 42 -20.68 -4.82 -1.19
C ASP A 42 -20.52 -6.11 -0.37
N THR A 43 -19.29 -6.47 -0.06
CA THR A 43 -19.00 -7.69 0.70
C THR A 43 -19.44 -7.57 2.17
N LEU A 44 -19.26 -6.39 2.79
CA LEU A 44 -19.81 -6.14 4.14
C LEU A 44 -21.33 -6.27 4.18
N GLU A 45 -22.03 -5.75 3.17
CA GLU A 45 -23.49 -5.89 3.06
C GLU A 45 -23.89 -7.35 2.91
N GLN A 46 -23.21 -8.12 2.07
CA GLN A 46 -23.46 -9.55 1.90
C GLN A 46 -23.23 -10.36 3.19
N ILE A 47 -22.17 -10.05 3.94
CA ILE A 47 -21.90 -10.68 5.25
C ILE A 47 -23.00 -10.32 6.25
N ALA A 48 -23.45 -9.07 6.29
CA ALA A 48 -24.55 -8.63 7.16
C ALA A 48 -25.86 -9.34 6.82
N GLU A 49 -26.21 -9.39 5.53
CA GLU A 49 -27.40 -10.11 5.06
C GLU A 49 -27.37 -11.61 5.39
N ALA A 50 -26.19 -12.25 5.26
CA ALA A 50 -26.04 -13.65 5.61
C ALA A 50 -26.30 -13.93 7.10
N ARG A 51 -25.86 -12.98 7.97
CA ARG A 51 -26.17 -13.03 9.41
C ARG A 51 -27.66 -12.85 9.70
N ASP A 52 -28.26 -11.81 9.11
CA ASP A 52 -29.67 -11.49 9.37
C ASP A 52 -30.65 -12.57 8.90
N LYS A 53 -30.30 -13.28 7.84
CA LYS A 53 -31.10 -14.38 7.28
C LYS A 53 -30.76 -15.74 7.85
N ASP A 54 -29.87 -15.83 8.86
CA ASP A 54 -29.33 -17.11 9.40
C ASP A 54 -28.80 -18.02 8.28
N ALA A 55 -28.17 -17.42 7.27
CA ALA A 55 -27.70 -18.09 6.06
C ALA A 55 -26.15 -18.24 6.03
N ILE A 56 -25.50 -18.14 7.19
CA ILE A 56 -24.06 -18.35 7.28
C ILE A 56 -23.76 -19.83 7.08
N THR A 57 -23.07 -20.12 5.98
CA THR A 57 -22.57 -21.47 5.69
C THR A 57 -21.04 -21.45 5.62
N PRO A 58 -20.35 -22.56 5.96
CA PRO A 58 -18.88 -22.60 5.90
C PRO A 58 -18.33 -22.21 4.52
N THR A 59 -18.92 -22.72 3.46
CA THR A 59 -18.47 -22.45 2.08
C THR A 59 -18.75 -21.00 1.66
N GLY A 60 -19.92 -20.46 1.97
CA GLY A 60 -20.29 -19.08 1.64
C GLY A 60 -19.45 -18.07 2.40
N LEU A 61 -19.30 -18.28 3.71
CA LEU A 61 -18.50 -17.36 4.55
C LEU A 61 -17.04 -17.29 4.12
N VAL A 62 -16.39 -18.42 3.82
CA VAL A 62 -14.98 -18.44 3.37
C VAL A 62 -14.78 -17.58 2.12
N GLY A 63 -15.71 -17.62 1.16
CA GLY A 63 -15.63 -16.79 -0.04
C GLY A 63 -15.79 -15.29 0.28
N LEU A 64 -16.76 -14.94 1.12
CA LEU A 64 -17.01 -13.56 1.54
C LEU A 64 -15.83 -12.99 2.34
N GLU A 65 -15.29 -13.72 3.31
CA GLU A 65 -14.16 -13.26 4.12
C GLU A 65 -12.90 -13.02 3.27
N LYS A 66 -12.60 -13.92 2.31
CA LYS A 66 -11.50 -13.72 1.37
C LYS A 66 -11.71 -12.49 0.49
N THR A 67 -12.91 -12.32 -0.05
CA THR A 67 -13.25 -11.18 -0.90
C THR A 67 -13.17 -9.87 -0.12
N PHE A 68 -13.64 -9.87 1.12
CA PHE A 68 -13.54 -8.71 2.00
C PHE A 68 -12.09 -8.35 2.31
N ALA A 69 -11.27 -9.31 2.75
CA ALA A 69 -9.86 -9.09 3.04
C ALA A 69 -9.10 -8.54 1.82
N PHE A 70 -9.35 -9.07 0.64
CA PHE A 70 -8.75 -8.60 -0.61
C PHE A 70 -9.12 -7.15 -0.92
N ASN A 71 -10.42 -6.82 -0.93
CA ASN A 71 -10.89 -5.49 -1.28
C ASN A 71 -10.53 -4.43 -0.22
N LEU A 72 -10.69 -4.77 1.07
CA LEU A 72 -10.30 -3.89 2.16
C LEU A 72 -8.81 -3.56 2.11
N SER A 73 -7.96 -4.57 1.96
CA SER A 73 -6.51 -4.37 1.87
C SER A 73 -6.12 -3.58 0.63
N GLY A 74 -6.79 -3.83 -0.52
CA GLY A 74 -6.63 -3.02 -1.72
C GLY A 74 -6.98 -1.55 -1.47
N HIS A 75 -8.11 -1.28 -0.83
CA HIS A 75 -8.49 0.09 -0.45
C HIS A 75 -7.46 0.74 0.48
N VAL A 76 -7.03 0.05 1.53
CA VAL A 76 -6.05 0.58 2.50
C VAL A 76 -4.72 0.92 1.82
N LEU A 77 -4.14 -0.03 1.07
CA LEU A 77 -2.84 0.18 0.44
C LEU A 77 -2.87 1.29 -0.61
N HIS A 78 -3.93 1.39 -1.42
CA HIS A 78 -4.06 2.49 -2.37
C HIS A 78 -4.25 3.84 -1.68
N SER A 79 -5.01 3.90 -0.58
CA SER A 79 -5.17 5.13 0.21
C SER A 79 -3.84 5.64 0.76
N ILE A 80 -2.94 4.72 1.15
CA ILE A 80 -1.59 5.04 1.59
C ILE A 80 -0.73 5.46 0.39
N PHE A 81 -0.80 4.75 -0.71
CA PHE A 81 0.01 4.97 -1.91
C PHE A 81 -0.13 6.40 -2.45
N TRP A 82 -1.34 6.94 -2.50
CA TRP A 82 -1.56 8.32 -2.96
C TRP A 82 -0.88 9.36 -2.06
N GLN A 83 -0.89 9.15 -0.75
CA GLN A 83 -0.26 10.06 0.22
C GLN A 83 1.27 9.88 0.28
N ASN A 84 1.73 8.67 0.03
CA ASN A 84 3.17 8.35 0.00
C ASN A 84 3.92 8.95 -1.18
N LEU A 85 3.22 9.45 -2.20
CA LEU A 85 3.82 10.07 -3.39
C LEU A 85 3.54 11.57 -3.44
N SER A 86 4.50 12.32 -4.00
CA SER A 86 4.40 13.77 -4.18
C SER A 86 5.22 14.19 -5.41
N PRO A 87 4.77 15.21 -6.17
CA PRO A 87 5.60 15.82 -7.20
C PRO A 87 6.86 16.49 -6.64
N ASP A 88 6.83 16.88 -5.36
CA ASP A 88 7.98 17.47 -4.62
C ASP A 88 8.67 16.41 -3.74
N GLY A 89 8.48 15.13 -4.05
CA GLY A 89 9.03 14.00 -3.31
C GLY A 89 10.50 13.69 -3.63
N GLY A 90 10.94 12.54 -3.16
CA GLY A 90 12.31 12.06 -3.36
C GLY A 90 13.23 12.32 -2.16
N ASP A 91 14.55 12.29 -2.43
CA ASP A 91 15.58 12.41 -1.40
C ASP A 91 15.50 11.27 -0.35
N ARG A 92 15.61 11.60 0.94
CA ARG A 92 15.59 10.63 2.06
C ARG A 92 14.98 11.26 3.32
N PRO A 93 14.47 10.43 4.26
CA PRO A 93 13.97 10.95 5.52
C PRO A 93 15.09 11.48 6.41
N ASP A 94 14.71 12.28 7.39
CA ASP A 94 15.56 12.73 8.50
C ASP A 94 14.96 12.33 9.85
N GLY A 95 15.61 12.76 10.94
CA GLY A 95 15.13 12.58 12.30
C GLY A 95 14.88 11.11 12.71
N ALA A 96 13.87 10.88 13.53
CA ALA A 96 13.62 9.58 14.16
C ALA A 96 13.39 8.42 13.17
N LEU A 97 12.82 8.71 12.01
CA LEU A 97 12.67 7.67 10.97
C LEU A 97 14.01 7.29 10.36
N ALA A 98 14.90 8.25 10.09
CA ALA A 98 16.24 7.97 9.59
C ALA A 98 17.04 7.14 10.60
N ASP A 99 17.00 7.52 11.88
CA ASP A 99 17.66 6.79 12.97
C ASP A 99 17.16 5.34 13.06
N ALA A 100 15.84 5.15 12.95
CA ALA A 100 15.23 3.81 12.97
C ALA A 100 15.60 2.98 11.72
N ILE A 101 15.73 3.59 10.55
CA ILE A 101 16.20 2.93 9.33
C ILE A 101 17.66 2.49 9.52
N ASP A 102 18.50 3.33 10.08
CA ASP A 102 19.92 3.00 10.34
C ASP A 102 20.02 1.85 11.34
N GLU A 103 19.27 1.89 12.43
CA GLU A 103 19.28 0.89 13.47
C GLU A 103 18.72 -0.47 13.01
N HIS A 104 17.55 -0.46 12.34
CA HIS A 104 16.81 -1.68 12.06
C HIS A 104 17.12 -2.31 10.70
N LEU A 105 17.55 -1.50 9.72
CA LEU A 105 17.69 -1.92 8.33
C LEU A 105 19.11 -1.72 7.78
N GLY A 106 20.03 -1.24 8.62
CA GLY A 106 21.45 -1.10 8.26
C GLY A 106 21.77 0.12 7.38
N GLY A 107 20.93 1.15 7.46
CA GLY A 107 21.08 2.41 6.76
C GLY A 107 20.20 2.55 5.53
N PHE A 108 20.07 3.80 5.07
CA PHE A 108 19.16 4.16 3.99
C PHE A 108 19.42 3.40 2.68
N GLU A 109 20.66 3.23 2.28
CA GLU A 109 21.00 2.54 1.03
C GLU A 109 20.68 1.02 1.09
N ALA A 110 20.90 0.40 2.26
CA ALA A 110 20.54 -0.99 2.48
C ALA A 110 19.02 -1.19 2.46
N PHE A 111 18.29 -0.32 3.16
CA PHE A 111 16.84 -0.26 3.12
C PHE A 111 16.29 -0.05 1.71
N LYS A 112 16.79 0.98 1.00
CA LYS A 112 16.39 1.31 -0.38
C LYS A 112 16.57 0.11 -1.29
N LYS A 113 17.71 -0.56 -1.21
CA LYS A 113 17.99 -1.77 -1.98
C LYS A 113 17.02 -2.89 -1.63
N GLN A 114 16.78 -3.13 -0.33
CA GLN A 114 15.88 -4.20 0.13
C GLN A 114 14.43 -3.97 -0.35
N LEU A 115 13.88 -2.76 -0.18
CA LEU A 115 12.52 -2.45 -0.61
C LEU A 115 12.39 -2.48 -2.14
N THR A 116 13.38 -1.96 -2.87
CA THR A 116 13.41 -2.05 -4.33
C THR A 116 13.35 -3.51 -4.80
N VAL A 117 14.19 -4.37 -4.24
CA VAL A 117 14.21 -5.80 -4.59
C VAL A 117 12.89 -6.48 -4.19
N ALA A 118 12.39 -6.22 -2.98
CA ALA A 118 11.11 -6.76 -2.53
C ALA A 118 9.97 -6.41 -3.49
N THR A 119 9.90 -5.14 -3.94
CA THR A 119 8.87 -4.68 -4.88
C THR A 119 9.05 -5.28 -6.27
N ALA A 120 10.27 -5.18 -6.84
CA ALA A 120 10.52 -5.61 -8.21
C ALA A 120 10.42 -7.12 -8.41
N SER A 121 10.69 -7.92 -7.37
CA SER A 121 10.70 -9.38 -7.43
C SER A 121 9.39 -10.07 -7.01
N VAL A 122 8.32 -9.31 -6.72
CA VAL A 122 7.00 -9.90 -6.45
C VAL A 122 6.61 -10.84 -7.60
N GLN A 123 6.29 -12.08 -7.25
CA GLN A 123 5.80 -13.06 -8.21
C GLN A 123 4.29 -12.87 -8.40
N GLY A 124 3.90 -12.41 -9.57
CA GLY A 124 2.52 -11.99 -9.83
C GLY A 124 2.26 -10.57 -9.35
N SER A 125 1.13 -10.36 -8.71
CA SER A 125 0.67 -9.07 -8.19
C SER A 125 1.05 -8.89 -6.72
N GLY A 126 1.37 -7.67 -6.31
CA GLY A 126 1.65 -7.40 -4.90
C GLY A 126 2.31 -6.05 -4.67
N TRP A 127 2.96 -5.91 -3.53
CA TRP A 127 3.53 -4.65 -3.01
C TRP A 127 4.86 -4.87 -2.32
N GLY A 128 5.74 -3.88 -2.39
CA GLY A 128 6.83 -3.72 -1.44
C GLY A 128 6.41 -2.74 -0.35
N VAL A 129 6.62 -3.11 0.90
CA VAL A 129 6.12 -2.33 2.05
C VAL A 129 7.21 -2.13 3.09
N LEU A 130 7.44 -0.89 3.51
CA LEU A 130 8.07 -0.59 4.79
C LEU A 130 6.99 -0.56 5.85
N ALA A 131 7.11 -1.36 6.89
CA ALA A 131 6.11 -1.46 7.95
C ALA A 131 6.74 -1.29 9.35
N TRP A 132 5.93 -0.80 10.29
CA TRP A 132 6.22 -0.86 11.72
C TRP A 132 5.68 -2.15 12.32
N GLU A 133 6.53 -2.93 12.98
CA GLU A 133 6.16 -4.13 13.71
C GLU A 133 6.12 -3.80 15.22
N PRO A 134 4.91 -3.80 15.84
CA PRO A 134 4.73 -3.23 17.18
C PRO A 134 5.24 -4.10 18.33
N LEU A 135 5.39 -5.42 18.15
CA LEU A 135 5.85 -6.32 19.23
C LEU A 135 7.36 -6.19 19.42
N GLY A 136 8.11 -6.24 18.33
CA GLY A 136 9.55 -6.02 18.35
C GLY A 136 9.95 -4.54 18.35
N LYS A 137 8.97 -3.63 18.19
CA LYS A 137 9.16 -2.19 18.13
C LYS A 137 10.19 -1.79 17.07
N ARG A 138 9.99 -2.26 15.84
CA ARG A 138 10.99 -2.09 14.79
C ARG A 138 10.39 -1.90 13.40
N LEU A 139 11.20 -1.34 12.50
CA LEU A 139 10.92 -1.34 11.07
C LEU A 139 11.25 -2.71 10.46
N ILE A 140 10.39 -3.13 9.55
CA ILE A 140 10.61 -4.31 8.69
C ILE A 140 10.24 -3.97 7.25
N VAL A 141 10.77 -4.75 6.30
CA VAL A 141 10.35 -4.72 4.90
C VAL A 141 9.54 -5.98 4.64
N GLU A 142 8.34 -5.80 4.08
CA GLU A 142 7.44 -6.89 3.68
C GLU A 142 7.31 -6.94 2.16
N GLN A 143 7.15 -8.14 1.62
CA GLN A 143 6.73 -8.39 0.26
C GLN A 143 5.30 -8.94 0.33
N VAL A 144 4.32 -8.08 0.06
CA VAL A 144 2.90 -8.42 0.15
C VAL A 144 2.43 -9.01 -1.17
N TYR A 145 1.77 -10.15 -1.15
CA TYR A 145 1.15 -10.77 -2.32
C TYR A 145 -0.31 -10.34 -2.45
N ASP A 146 -0.73 -10.09 -3.67
CA ASP A 146 -2.00 -9.45 -3.97
C ASP A 146 -2.13 -8.14 -3.17
N HIS A 147 -3.03 -8.08 -2.18
CA HIS A 147 -3.16 -6.94 -1.27
C HIS A 147 -3.03 -7.35 0.20
N HIS A 148 -3.10 -8.64 0.52
CA HIS A 148 -3.31 -9.13 1.88
C HIS A 148 -2.52 -10.39 2.23
N GLY A 149 -1.82 -10.97 1.26
CA GLY A 149 -1.01 -12.17 1.48
C GLY A 149 0.40 -11.84 1.99
N ASN A 150 0.98 -12.73 2.80
CA ASN A 150 2.35 -12.64 3.34
C ASN A 150 2.61 -11.39 4.19
N VAL A 151 1.59 -10.94 4.92
CA VAL A 151 1.66 -9.80 5.84
C VAL A 151 1.92 -10.29 7.27
N GLY A 152 2.85 -9.67 7.97
CA GLY A 152 3.01 -9.86 9.42
C GLY A 152 1.78 -9.38 10.18
N GLN A 153 1.18 -10.22 11.03
CA GLN A 153 -0.02 -9.84 11.76
C GLN A 153 0.25 -8.67 12.72
N GLY A 154 -0.54 -7.60 12.57
CA GLY A 154 -0.44 -6.41 13.40
C GLY A 154 0.58 -5.37 12.92
N THR A 155 1.27 -5.59 11.79
CA THR A 155 2.14 -4.58 11.19
C THR A 155 1.34 -3.38 10.67
N THR A 156 1.95 -2.20 10.72
CA THR A 156 1.36 -0.96 10.19
C THR A 156 2.18 -0.52 8.97
N PRO A 157 1.59 -0.48 7.76
CA PRO A 157 2.29 -0.02 6.57
C PRO A 157 2.57 1.49 6.64
N LEU A 158 3.81 1.87 6.34
CA LEU A 158 4.32 3.24 6.39
C LEU A 158 4.60 3.79 4.99
N LEU A 159 5.38 3.05 4.18
CA LEU A 159 5.65 3.32 2.78
C LEU A 159 5.28 2.10 1.96
N VAL A 160 4.49 2.28 0.91
CA VAL A 160 4.02 1.20 0.05
C VAL A 160 4.35 1.49 -1.42
N PHE A 161 4.89 0.50 -2.12
CA PHE A 161 5.16 0.55 -3.56
C PHE A 161 4.31 -0.50 -4.27
N ASP A 162 3.43 -0.06 -5.13
CA ASP A 162 2.57 -0.93 -5.91
C ASP A 162 3.36 -1.64 -7.03
N ALA A 163 3.34 -2.97 -7.03
CA ALA A 163 3.97 -3.82 -8.03
C ALA A 163 2.96 -4.52 -8.95
N TRP A 164 1.67 -4.19 -8.83
CA TRP A 164 0.65 -4.64 -9.77
C TRP A 164 0.88 -4.06 -11.15
N GLU A 165 0.62 -4.81 -12.21
CA GLU A 165 0.81 -4.35 -13.59
C GLU A 165 -0.04 -3.13 -13.93
N HIS A 166 -1.21 -2.95 -13.32
CA HIS A 166 -2.04 -1.77 -13.52
C HIS A 166 -1.35 -0.46 -13.11
N ALA A 167 -0.36 -0.51 -12.21
CA ALA A 167 0.35 0.66 -11.73
C ALA A 167 1.42 1.17 -12.72
N TYR A 168 1.86 0.33 -13.69
CA TYR A 168 3.01 0.70 -14.52
C TYR A 168 2.97 0.19 -15.97
N TYR A 169 2.19 -0.85 -16.29
CA TYR A 169 2.36 -1.59 -17.56
C TYR A 169 2.13 -0.73 -18.81
N LEU A 170 1.23 0.24 -18.78
CA LEU A 170 0.98 1.13 -19.93
C LEU A 170 2.22 1.93 -20.33
N GLN A 171 3.06 2.32 -19.36
CA GLN A 171 4.25 3.14 -19.56
C GLN A 171 5.53 2.30 -19.62
N TYR A 172 5.73 1.41 -18.66
CA TYR A 172 6.98 0.66 -18.47
C TYR A 172 6.95 -0.75 -19.06
N LYS A 173 5.80 -1.19 -19.59
CA LYS A 173 5.62 -2.54 -20.15
C LYS A 173 6.02 -3.61 -19.11
N ASN A 174 6.87 -4.55 -19.53
CA ASN A 174 7.37 -5.62 -18.66
C ASN A 174 8.58 -5.24 -17.79
N VAL A 175 9.01 -3.96 -17.82
CA VAL A 175 10.22 -3.53 -17.11
C VAL A 175 9.86 -2.90 -15.76
N ARG A 176 9.29 -3.72 -14.86
CA ARG A 176 8.92 -3.30 -13.49
C ARG A 176 10.07 -2.64 -12.72
N PRO A 177 11.34 -3.08 -12.82
CA PRO A 177 12.44 -2.43 -12.09
C PRO A 177 12.63 -0.96 -12.42
N ASP A 178 12.38 -0.53 -13.67
CA ASP A 178 12.51 0.87 -14.06
C ASP A 178 11.44 1.73 -13.41
N TYR A 179 10.20 1.23 -13.35
CA TYR A 179 9.11 1.87 -12.62
C TYR A 179 9.43 1.99 -11.12
N VAL A 180 9.86 0.89 -10.48
CA VAL A 180 10.19 0.91 -9.05
C VAL A 180 11.32 1.89 -8.74
N THR A 181 12.30 2.01 -9.64
CA THR A 181 13.37 3.00 -9.51
C THR A 181 12.82 4.42 -9.53
N LYS A 182 11.81 4.70 -10.36
CA LYS A 182 11.19 6.02 -10.45
C LYS A 182 10.31 6.38 -9.26
N LEU A 183 9.75 5.40 -8.56
CA LEU A 183 8.97 5.67 -7.34
C LEU A 183 9.80 6.38 -6.27
N TRP A 184 11.11 6.10 -6.17
CA TRP A 184 11.99 6.75 -5.20
C TRP A 184 12.11 8.26 -5.38
N ASP A 185 11.97 8.74 -6.62
CA ASP A 185 12.02 10.17 -6.94
C ASP A 185 10.73 10.90 -6.47
N LEU A 186 9.68 10.16 -6.09
CA LEU A 186 8.36 10.67 -5.74
C LEU A 186 8.01 10.49 -4.25
N VAL A 187 8.83 9.81 -3.44
CA VAL A 187 8.46 9.49 -2.06
C VAL A 187 8.22 10.75 -1.25
N ASN A 188 7.01 10.87 -0.69
CA ASN A 188 6.63 11.91 0.26
C ASN A 188 7.07 11.52 1.68
N TRP A 189 8.32 11.80 2.01
CA TRP A 189 8.88 11.44 3.32
C TRP A 189 8.15 12.08 4.49
N ASN A 190 7.49 13.22 4.31
CA ASN A 190 6.68 13.83 5.37
C ASN A 190 5.50 12.95 5.77
N ASP A 191 4.81 12.33 4.80
CA ASP A 191 3.73 11.36 5.09
C ASP A 191 4.27 10.10 5.76
N VAL A 192 5.40 9.57 5.28
CA VAL A 192 6.02 8.36 5.85
C VAL A 192 6.46 8.60 7.30
N VAL A 193 7.08 9.75 7.59
CA VAL A 193 7.46 10.16 8.96
C VAL A 193 6.22 10.27 9.86
N ALA A 194 5.17 10.94 9.39
CA ALA A 194 3.95 11.07 10.17
C ALA A 194 3.31 9.71 10.50
N ARG A 195 3.30 8.77 9.54
CA ARG A 195 2.83 7.39 9.77
C ARG A 195 3.70 6.64 10.76
N PHE A 196 5.02 6.79 10.66
CA PHE A 196 5.96 6.16 11.58
C PHE A 196 5.73 6.63 13.02
N GLU A 197 5.65 7.95 13.24
CA GLU A 197 5.41 8.51 14.57
C GLU A 197 4.06 8.06 15.15
N ALA A 198 3.00 8.04 14.33
CA ALA A 198 1.69 7.56 14.76
C ALA A 198 1.70 6.06 15.14
N ALA A 199 2.33 5.22 14.32
CA ALA A 199 2.43 3.78 14.58
C ALA A 199 3.27 3.47 15.82
N LYS A 200 4.39 4.18 15.99
CA LYS A 200 5.26 4.09 17.16
C LYS A 200 4.52 4.49 18.45
N ALA A 201 3.87 5.64 18.43
CA ALA A 201 3.08 6.11 19.58
C ALA A 201 1.95 5.13 19.96
N ALA A 202 1.25 4.56 18.99
CA ALA A 202 0.20 3.58 19.21
C ALA A 202 0.71 2.29 19.87
N SER A 203 1.98 1.94 19.66
CA SER A 203 2.63 0.75 20.27
C SER A 203 3.27 1.03 21.64
N GLY A 204 3.21 2.26 22.13
CA GLY A 204 3.88 2.66 23.39
C GLY A 204 5.41 2.59 23.29
N ALA A 205 5.95 2.89 22.12
CA ALA A 205 7.40 2.85 21.83
C ALA A 205 8.00 4.26 21.79
#